data_8a54ef6c33585d5eb3d846281f26f95b
#
_entry.id   8a54ef6c33585d5eb3d846281f26f95b
#
_cell.length_a   1.000
_cell.length_b   1.000
_cell.length_c   1.000
_cell.angle_alpha   90.00
_cell.angle_beta   90.00
_cell.angle_gamma   90.00
#
_symmetry.space_group_name_H-M   'P 1'
#
loop_
_entity.id
_entity.type
_entity.pdbx_description
1 polymer ?
#
loop_
_entity_poly.entity_id
_entity_poly.type
_entity_poly.pdbx_seq_one_letter_code
_entity_poly.pdbx_strand_id
1 'polypeptide(L)'
;MKIAVYGNQCQDHKVEEIRALFEALRASGAFIEVERGFLEYVKGLIPDVAADKAVGDGEVSADVVVSIDGTFLRAAAWVGSRETPIFGVNTGHLGYLSDVSVADVSTFVAGLADGNFRIERRSLLQVDTNAGVALANRYALNEVAILKNASASMLAMDTSIDTTMLNTYLGDGLIIATPTGSTAYNLSVGGPILHPACSSFVLSPIAAHSLTMRPLVVPDTVEIAVTTRSERSHTFRISVDGESLSLPIGSTIRLRKADFCVNVVLRAGHNFAGALRNKLMWGADVR
;
A
#
# COMPACT_ATOMS: atom_id res chain seq x y z
N MET A 1 -17.25 16.06 12.93
CA MET A 1 -16.18 15.15 12.48
C MET A 1 -15.30 15.86 11.46
N LYS A 2 -13.98 15.70 11.57
CA LYS A 2 -13.03 16.22 10.58
C LYS A 2 -12.64 15.08 9.61
N ILE A 3 -12.74 15.34 8.33
CA ILE A 3 -12.39 14.38 7.29
C ILE A 3 -11.28 14.98 6.44
N ALA A 4 -10.17 14.25 6.25
CA ALA A 4 -9.13 14.65 5.31
C ALA A 4 -9.27 13.85 4.00
N VAL A 5 -9.08 14.51 2.87
CA VAL A 5 -9.19 13.90 1.54
C VAL A 5 -7.81 13.86 0.88
N TYR A 6 -7.42 12.68 0.43
CA TYR A 6 -6.21 12.44 -0.35
C TYR A 6 -6.56 11.85 -1.73
N GLY A 7 -6.09 12.48 -2.80
CA GLY A 7 -6.38 12.06 -4.17
C GLY A 7 -5.17 12.18 -5.10
N ASN A 8 -5.36 11.79 -6.37
CA ASN A 8 -4.35 11.88 -7.42
C ASN A 8 -4.63 13.10 -8.33
N GLN A 9 -3.57 13.71 -8.84
CA GLN A 9 -3.61 14.86 -9.76
C GLN A 9 -3.82 14.47 -11.23
N CYS A 10 -4.23 13.25 -11.54
CA CYS A 10 -4.43 12.74 -12.91
C CYS A 10 -5.83 12.14 -13.06
N GLN A 11 -6.89 12.90 -12.75
CA GLN A 11 -8.27 12.41 -12.72
C GLN A 11 -9.22 13.32 -13.52
N ASP A 12 -8.75 13.94 -14.59
CA ASP A 12 -9.54 14.88 -15.42
C ASP A 12 -10.83 14.26 -15.99
N HIS A 13 -10.87 12.94 -16.12
CA HIS A 13 -12.03 12.19 -16.61
C HIS A 13 -13.03 11.81 -15.51
N LYS A 14 -12.81 12.23 -14.25
CA LYS A 14 -13.61 11.87 -13.06
C LYS A 14 -14.12 13.10 -12.30
N VAL A 15 -14.28 14.22 -13.00
CA VAL A 15 -14.68 15.51 -12.38
C VAL A 15 -16.01 15.39 -11.68
N GLU A 16 -17.01 14.71 -12.29
CA GLU A 16 -18.35 14.59 -11.71
C GLU A 16 -18.35 13.70 -10.46
N GLU A 17 -17.58 12.61 -10.47
CA GLU A 17 -17.45 11.73 -9.31
C GLU A 17 -16.73 12.43 -8.15
N ILE A 18 -15.69 13.22 -8.45
CA ILE A 18 -14.99 14.02 -7.44
C ILE A 18 -15.94 15.09 -6.88
N ARG A 19 -16.71 15.78 -7.73
CA ARG A 19 -17.73 16.75 -7.29
C ARG A 19 -18.75 16.10 -6.35
N ALA A 20 -19.34 14.96 -6.77
CA ALA A 20 -20.29 14.23 -5.98
C ALA A 20 -19.73 13.75 -4.64
N LEU A 21 -18.46 13.36 -4.60
CA LEU A 21 -17.77 13.01 -3.35
C LEU A 21 -17.71 14.21 -2.38
N PHE A 22 -17.26 15.38 -2.85
CA PHE A 22 -17.17 16.58 -2.00
C PHE A 22 -18.54 17.06 -1.55
N GLU A 23 -19.56 17.00 -2.41
CA GLU A 23 -20.95 17.31 -2.06
C GLU A 23 -21.48 16.36 -0.98
N ALA A 24 -21.22 15.06 -1.11
CA ALA A 24 -21.60 14.05 -0.13
C ALA A 24 -20.91 14.28 1.24
N LEU A 25 -19.62 14.61 1.23
CA LEU A 25 -18.87 14.94 2.44
C LEU A 25 -19.42 16.23 3.08
N ARG A 26 -19.72 17.25 2.31
CA ARG A 26 -20.31 18.51 2.80
C ARG A 26 -21.71 18.28 3.37
N ALA A 27 -22.54 17.49 2.73
CA ALA A 27 -23.90 17.17 3.19
C ALA A 27 -23.89 16.43 4.54
N SER A 28 -22.80 15.71 4.86
CA SER A 28 -22.64 15.07 6.18
C SER A 28 -22.32 16.04 7.32
N GLY A 29 -22.11 17.33 7.03
CA GLY A 29 -21.70 18.34 8.03
C GLY A 29 -20.24 18.20 8.48
N ALA A 30 -19.40 17.46 7.76
CA ALA A 30 -18.00 17.30 8.09
C ALA A 30 -17.19 18.57 7.79
N PHE A 31 -16.16 18.83 8.60
CA PHE A 31 -15.09 19.76 8.28
C PHE A 31 -14.09 19.07 7.36
N ILE A 32 -13.91 19.61 6.14
CA ILE A 32 -13.16 18.95 5.07
C ILE A 32 -11.75 19.55 4.95
N GLU A 33 -10.76 18.79 5.38
CA GLU A 33 -9.35 19.03 5.08
C GLU A 33 -9.00 18.35 3.74
N VAL A 34 -8.14 18.93 2.93
CA VAL A 34 -7.72 18.33 1.65
C VAL A 34 -6.20 18.42 1.54
N GLU A 35 -5.55 17.34 1.10
CA GLU A 35 -4.12 17.36 0.77
C GLU A 35 -3.85 18.50 -0.23
N ARG A 36 -2.80 19.28 0.02
CA ARG A 36 -2.55 20.57 -0.65
C ARG A 36 -2.45 20.45 -2.16
N GLY A 37 -1.66 19.50 -2.65
CA GLY A 37 -1.45 19.33 -4.09
C GLY A 37 -2.73 18.83 -4.78
N PHE A 38 -3.49 17.96 -4.11
CA PHE A 38 -4.77 17.51 -4.62
C PHE A 38 -5.81 18.64 -4.64
N LEU A 39 -5.85 19.49 -3.59
CA LEU A 39 -6.76 20.64 -3.57
C LEU A 39 -6.47 21.65 -4.69
N GLU A 40 -5.20 21.97 -4.95
CA GLU A 40 -4.80 22.85 -6.04
C GLU A 40 -5.24 22.29 -7.40
N TYR A 41 -5.04 21.00 -7.61
CA TYR A 41 -5.49 20.31 -8.81
C TYR A 41 -7.03 20.35 -8.96
N VAL A 42 -7.77 19.98 -7.91
CA VAL A 42 -9.23 19.93 -7.96
C VAL A 42 -9.84 21.33 -8.16
N LYS A 43 -9.28 22.37 -7.56
CA LYS A 43 -9.74 23.76 -7.78
C LYS A 43 -9.58 24.21 -9.24
N GLY A 44 -8.62 23.67 -9.97
CA GLY A 44 -8.49 23.88 -11.41
C GLY A 44 -9.65 23.30 -12.22
N LEU A 45 -10.26 22.22 -11.73
CA LEU A 45 -11.38 21.51 -12.39
C LEU A 45 -12.74 21.94 -11.83
N ILE A 46 -12.81 22.18 -10.53
CA ILE A 46 -14.03 22.49 -9.75
C ILE A 46 -13.70 23.72 -8.88
N PRO A 47 -13.82 24.95 -9.41
CA PRO A 47 -13.41 26.17 -8.68
C PRO A 47 -14.13 26.36 -7.34
N ASP A 48 -15.36 25.87 -7.23
CA ASP A 48 -16.26 25.97 -6.08
C ASP A 48 -16.22 24.72 -5.18
N VAL A 49 -15.18 23.89 -5.28
CA VAL A 49 -15.05 22.68 -4.47
C VAL A 49 -15.15 22.98 -2.97
N ALA A 50 -15.98 22.20 -2.28
CA ALA A 50 -16.27 22.39 -0.87
C ALA A 50 -15.14 21.87 0.02
N ALA A 51 -14.08 22.65 0.21
CA ALA A 51 -12.96 22.35 1.09
C ALA A 51 -12.79 23.48 2.13
N ASP A 52 -12.58 23.13 3.40
CA ASP A 52 -12.41 24.09 4.48
C ASP A 52 -10.94 24.47 4.70
N LYS A 53 -10.00 23.51 4.47
CA LYS A 53 -8.58 23.72 4.72
C LYS A 53 -7.70 22.87 3.80
N ALA A 54 -6.61 23.47 3.29
CA ALA A 54 -5.51 22.74 2.67
C ALA A 54 -4.54 22.22 3.75
N VAL A 55 -4.06 20.99 3.61
CA VAL A 55 -3.19 20.33 4.59
C VAL A 55 -1.95 19.78 3.91
N GLY A 56 -0.77 20.13 4.41
CA GLY A 56 0.53 19.62 3.94
C GLY A 56 0.92 18.30 4.59
N ASP A 57 2.10 17.82 4.18
CA ASP A 57 2.71 16.65 4.80
C ASP A 57 2.94 16.91 6.30
N GLY A 58 2.59 15.93 7.13
CA GLY A 58 2.77 16.04 8.56
C GLY A 58 1.72 16.86 9.31
N GLU A 59 0.75 17.50 8.64
CA GLU A 59 -0.22 18.40 9.25
C GLU A 59 -1.63 17.80 9.42
N VAL A 60 -1.83 16.52 9.03
CA VAL A 60 -3.15 15.86 9.13
C VAL A 60 -3.63 15.81 10.57
N SER A 61 -4.79 16.43 10.83
CA SER A 61 -5.44 16.44 12.14
C SER A 61 -6.88 15.90 12.11
N ALA A 62 -7.22 15.18 11.05
CA ALA A 62 -8.54 14.63 10.81
C ALA A 62 -8.84 13.41 11.69
N ASP A 63 -10.12 13.18 11.94
CA ASP A 63 -10.62 11.98 12.61
C ASP A 63 -10.54 10.75 11.70
N VAL A 64 -10.66 10.96 10.38
CA VAL A 64 -10.59 9.93 9.33
C VAL A 64 -10.07 10.52 8.02
N VAL A 65 -9.37 9.68 7.24
CA VAL A 65 -8.87 10.03 5.90
C VAL A 65 -9.68 9.29 4.83
N VAL A 66 -10.07 10.02 3.79
CA VAL A 66 -10.65 9.49 2.55
C VAL A 66 -9.54 9.39 1.52
N SER A 67 -9.28 8.20 1.01
CA SER A 67 -8.39 7.97 -0.13
C SER A 67 -9.23 7.70 -1.38
N ILE A 68 -8.96 8.43 -2.47
CA ILE A 68 -9.67 8.28 -3.74
C ILE A 68 -8.83 7.40 -4.67
N ASP A 69 -9.46 6.40 -5.30
CA ASP A 69 -8.92 5.54 -6.36
C ASP A 69 -7.41 5.29 -6.34
N GLY A 70 -6.96 4.10 -6.07
CA GLY A 70 -5.55 3.70 -6.17
C GLY A 70 -4.54 4.54 -5.35
N THR A 71 -4.98 5.56 -4.61
CA THR A 71 -4.10 6.41 -3.80
C THR A 71 -3.92 5.92 -2.37
N PHE A 72 -4.50 4.78 -1.99
CA PHE A 72 -4.53 4.29 -0.61
C PHE A 72 -3.12 4.14 -0.02
N LEU A 73 -2.16 3.61 -0.77
CA LEU A 73 -0.78 3.44 -0.31
C LEU A 73 -0.12 4.80 -0.01
N ARG A 74 -0.33 5.79 -0.87
CA ARG A 74 0.17 7.15 -0.66
C ARG A 74 -0.54 7.87 0.50
N ALA A 75 -1.84 7.67 0.64
CA ALA A 75 -2.59 8.18 1.79
C ALA A 75 -2.09 7.55 3.10
N ALA A 76 -1.77 6.26 3.10
CA ALA A 76 -1.17 5.58 4.25
C ALA A 76 0.21 6.15 4.60
N ALA A 77 1.06 6.43 3.61
CA ALA A 77 2.35 7.09 3.80
C ALA A 77 2.19 8.53 4.32
N TRP A 78 1.21 9.29 3.80
CA TRP A 78 0.89 10.65 4.24
C TRP A 78 0.40 10.71 5.68
N VAL A 79 -0.42 9.75 6.11
CA VAL A 79 -0.85 9.59 7.50
C VAL A 79 0.34 9.19 8.39
N GLY A 80 1.15 8.24 7.96
CA GLY A 80 2.32 7.76 8.69
C GLY A 80 1.98 7.25 10.08
N SER A 81 2.84 7.52 11.06
CA SER A 81 2.72 7.05 12.44
C SER A 81 1.58 7.68 13.25
N ARG A 82 0.78 8.58 12.68
CA ARG A 82 -0.42 9.10 13.34
C ARG A 82 -1.54 8.07 13.43
N GLU A 83 -1.47 7.03 12.61
CA GLU A 83 -2.45 5.96 12.59
C GLU A 83 -3.91 6.44 12.39
N THR A 84 -4.12 7.65 11.84
CA THR A 84 -5.46 8.13 11.51
C THR A 84 -6.16 7.13 10.61
N PRO A 85 -7.37 6.67 10.94
CA PRO A 85 -8.08 5.67 10.13
C PRO A 85 -8.32 6.14 8.70
N ILE A 86 -8.17 5.22 7.73
CA ILE A 86 -8.31 5.51 6.30
C ILE A 86 -9.41 4.62 5.71
N PHE A 87 -10.29 5.18 4.88
CA PHE A 87 -11.13 4.38 3.98
C PHE A 87 -10.92 4.77 2.52
N GLY A 88 -11.02 3.78 1.64
CA GLY A 88 -10.90 3.98 0.21
C GLY A 88 -12.26 4.20 -0.43
N VAL A 89 -12.38 5.28 -1.22
CA VAL A 89 -13.51 5.55 -2.10
C VAL A 89 -13.13 5.21 -3.52
N ASN A 90 -14.03 4.52 -4.20
CA ASN A 90 -13.91 4.10 -5.58
C ASN A 90 -14.82 4.94 -6.46
N THR A 91 -14.26 5.59 -7.48
CA THR A 91 -15.01 6.39 -8.47
C THR A 91 -15.28 5.63 -9.78
N GLY A 92 -15.02 4.32 -9.85
CA GLY A 92 -15.31 3.55 -11.08
C GLY A 92 -14.91 2.08 -10.98
N HIS A 93 -13.65 1.77 -10.69
CA HIS A 93 -13.18 0.38 -10.60
C HIS A 93 -12.93 -0.02 -9.15
N LEU A 94 -13.55 -1.11 -8.72
CA LEU A 94 -13.45 -1.63 -7.36
C LEU A 94 -12.01 -2.08 -7.05
N GLY A 95 -11.28 -1.27 -6.28
CA GLY A 95 -9.95 -1.61 -5.77
C GLY A 95 -10.02 -2.57 -4.57
N TYR A 96 -8.92 -3.28 -4.28
CA TYR A 96 -8.89 -4.22 -3.15
C TYR A 96 -9.05 -3.49 -1.79
N LEU A 97 -8.47 -2.29 -1.66
CA LEU A 97 -8.53 -1.45 -0.47
C LEU A 97 -9.63 -0.35 -0.53
N SER A 98 -10.34 -0.22 -1.66
CA SER A 98 -11.42 0.76 -1.85
C SER A 98 -12.76 0.03 -1.85
N ASP A 99 -13.52 0.17 -0.76
CA ASP A 99 -14.77 -0.58 -0.51
C ASP A 99 -16.02 0.29 -0.51
N VAL A 100 -15.87 1.60 -0.65
CA VAL A 100 -16.96 2.58 -0.65
C VAL A 100 -17.10 3.17 -2.04
N SER A 101 -18.28 3.10 -2.66
CA SER A 101 -18.58 3.83 -3.89
C SER A 101 -18.92 5.29 -3.57
N VAL A 102 -18.77 6.20 -4.55
CA VAL A 102 -19.17 7.62 -4.36
C VAL A 102 -20.63 7.74 -3.94
N ALA A 103 -21.52 6.92 -4.53
CA ALA A 103 -22.95 6.90 -4.19
C ALA A 103 -23.23 6.53 -2.73
N ASP A 104 -22.35 5.75 -2.12
CA ASP A 104 -22.50 5.29 -0.72
C ASP A 104 -21.82 6.17 0.31
N VAL A 105 -21.04 7.19 -0.11
CA VAL A 105 -20.22 7.99 0.80
C VAL A 105 -21.05 8.65 1.88
N SER A 106 -22.17 9.31 1.55
CA SER A 106 -23.03 9.98 2.54
C SER A 106 -23.51 9.03 3.62
N THR A 107 -24.02 7.86 3.21
CA THR A 107 -24.51 6.80 4.12
C THR A 107 -23.35 6.24 4.95
N PHE A 108 -22.19 6.04 4.33
CA PHE A 108 -21.04 5.51 5.02
C PHE A 108 -20.50 6.50 6.08
N VAL A 109 -20.39 7.79 5.75
CA VAL A 109 -19.94 8.83 6.67
C VAL A 109 -20.93 9.02 7.83
N ALA A 110 -22.25 8.95 7.58
CA ALA A 110 -23.24 8.92 8.65
C ALA A 110 -23.03 7.70 9.58
N GLY A 111 -22.80 6.53 9.00
CA GLY A 111 -22.48 5.30 9.75
C GLY A 111 -21.18 5.40 10.59
N LEU A 112 -20.19 6.20 10.16
CA LEU A 112 -19.01 6.46 10.98
C LEU A 112 -19.35 7.21 12.25
N ALA A 113 -20.25 8.20 12.18
CA ALA A 113 -20.71 8.95 13.33
C ALA A 113 -21.48 8.06 14.33
N ASP A 114 -22.22 7.08 13.82
CA ASP A 114 -22.99 6.11 14.60
C ASP A 114 -22.18 4.91 15.10
N GLY A 115 -20.87 4.84 14.77
CA GLY A 115 -20.01 3.69 15.12
C GLY A 115 -20.27 2.43 14.30
N ASN A 116 -20.98 2.51 13.18
CA ASN A 116 -21.33 1.38 12.33
C ASN A 116 -20.21 1.06 11.31
N PHE A 117 -19.03 0.79 11.83
CA PHE A 117 -17.84 0.44 11.04
C PHE A 117 -16.91 -0.48 11.85
N ARG A 118 -15.90 -1.03 11.20
CA ARG A 118 -14.84 -1.80 11.83
C ARG A 118 -13.50 -1.21 11.41
N ILE A 119 -12.56 -1.11 12.35
CA ILE A 119 -11.17 -0.82 12.07
C ILE A 119 -10.40 -2.14 11.97
N GLU A 120 -9.68 -2.32 10.87
CA GLU A 120 -8.76 -3.43 10.66
C GLU A 120 -7.34 -2.89 10.62
N ARG A 121 -6.52 -3.33 11.59
CA ARG A 121 -5.12 -2.90 11.69
C ARG A 121 -4.26 -3.70 10.72
N ARG A 122 -3.54 -3.00 9.85
CA ARG A 122 -2.65 -3.56 8.83
C ARG A 122 -1.20 -3.29 9.20
N SER A 123 -0.40 -4.35 9.30
CA SER A 123 1.04 -4.24 9.53
C SER A 123 1.75 -3.62 8.33
N LEU A 124 2.88 -2.97 8.61
CA LEU A 124 3.77 -2.38 7.61
C LEU A 124 5.14 -3.04 7.70
N LEU A 125 5.83 -3.16 6.56
CA LEU A 125 7.27 -3.39 6.51
C LEU A 125 7.99 -2.05 6.67
N GLN A 126 8.91 -1.97 7.62
CA GLN A 126 9.90 -0.90 7.70
C GLN A 126 11.16 -1.33 6.96
N VAL A 127 11.73 -0.40 6.19
CA VAL A 127 12.90 -0.63 5.33
C VAL A 127 14.04 0.27 5.76
N ASP A 128 15.20 -0.33 5.97
CA ASP A 128 16.47 0.36 6.22
C ASP A 128 17.53 -0.15 5.22
N THR A 129 18.48 0.72 4.85
CA THR A 129 19.58 0.35 3.96
C THR A 129 20.88 1.01 4.38
N ASN A 130 22.02 0.31 4.14
CA ASN A 130 23.37 0.86 4.32
C ASN A 130 23.92 1.55 3.05
N ALA A 131 23.09 1.75 2.03
CA ALA A 131 23.52 2.33 0.74
C ALA A 131 23.91 3.82 0.81
N GLY A 132 23.76 4.49 1.94
CA GLY A 132 24.06 5.93 2.10
C GLY A 132 23.06 6.85 1.37
N VAL A 133 21.94 6.32 0.89
CA VAL A 133 20.89 7.05 0.18
C VAL A 133 19.61 7.01 1.00
N ALA A 134 18.93 8.16 1.13
CA ALA A 134 17.63 8.22 1.79
C ALA A 134 16.52 7.64 0.89
N LEU A 135 15.74 6.74 1.45
CA LEU A 135 14.51 6.27 0.82
C LEU A 135 13.42 7.34 1.02
N ALA A 136 12.72 7.71 -0.04
CA ALA A 136 11.61 8.66 0.04
C ALA A 136 10.48 8.10 0.91
N ASN A 137 10.18 6.81 0.75
CA ASN A 137 9.29 6.05 1.63
C ASN A 137 10.06 4.90 2.29
N ARG A 138 9.95 4.79 3.61
CA ARG A 138 10.59 3.72 4.41
C ARG A 138 9.59 2.68 4.91
N TYR A 139 8.34 2.78 4.55
CA TYR A 139 7.28 1.90 5.04
C TYR A 139 6.45 1.37 3.88
N ALA A 140 6.30 0.06 3.79
CA ALA A 140 5.44 -0.58 2.80
C ALA A 140 4.22 -1.20 3.46
N LEU A 141 3.04 -0.83 2.97
CA LEU A 141 1.78 -1.49 3.31
C LEU A 141 1.60 -2.78 2.51
N ASN A 142 2.03 -2.78 1.24
CA ASN A 142 1.99 -3.98 0.40
C ASN A 142 3.31 -4.74 0.46
N GLU A 143 4.35 -4.26 -0.20
CA GLU A 143 5.59 -5.02 -0.35
C GLU A 143 6.81 -4.14 -0.60
N VAL A 144 7.96 -4.75 -0.34
CA VAL A 144 9.27 -4.31 -0.81
C VAL A 144 9.76 -5.29 -1.85
N ALA A 145 10.04 -4.81 -3.07
CA ALA A 145 10.61 -5.61 -4.14
C ALA A 145 12.07 -5.21 -4.39
N ILE A 146 12.96 -6.21 -4.36
CA ILE A 146 14.37 -6.09 -4.72
C ILE A 146 14.51 -6.69 -6.11
N LEU A 147 14.89 -5.88 -7.09
CA LEU A 147 14.81 -6.23 -8.51
C LEU A 147 16.14 -6.01 -9.20
N LYS A 148 16.48 -6.87 -10.16
CA LYS A 148 17.57 -6.56 -11.09
C LYS A 148 17.23 -5.32 -11.91
N ASN A 149 18.25 -4.58 -12.34
CA ASN A 149 18.08 -3.60 -13.41
C ASN A 149 17.95 -4.33 -14.77
N ALA A 150 17.70 -3.58 -15.84
CA ALA A 150 17.42 -4.09 -17.19
C ALA A 150 18.59 -4.89 -17.87
N SER A 151 19.39 -5.63 -17.09
CA SER A 151 20.47 -6.47 -17.57
C SER A 151 20.00 -7.91 -17.78
N ALA A 152 20.64 -8.63 -18.71
CA ALA A 152 20.39 -10.06 -18.92
C ALA A 152 20.92 -10.93 -17.77
N SER A 153 21.70 -10.38 -16.82
CA SER A 153 22.27 -11.13 -15.70
C SER A 153 21.28 -11.25 -14.55
N MET A 154 21.32 -12.38 -13.87
CA MET A 154 20.59 -12.61 -12.63
C MET A 154 21.18 -11.79 -11.48
N LEU A 155 20.35 -11.49 -10.49
CA LEU A 155 20.74 -10.89 -9.22
C LEU A 155 20.87 -12.00 -8.18
N ALA A 156 21.98 -12.01 -7.45
CA ALA A 156 22.14 -12.85 -6.27
C ALA A 156 21.76 -12.02 -5.04
N MET A 157 20.88 -12.58 -4.20
CA MET A 157 20.34 -11.93 -3.00
C MET A 157 20.56 -12.86 -1.81
N ASP A 158 21.65 -12.61 -1.08
CA ASP A 158 21.97 -13.35 0.15
C ASP A 158 20.99 -12.90 1.24
N THR A 159 20.13 -13.79 1.63
CA THR A 159 19.04 -13.49 2.55
C THR A 159 19.22 -14.19 3.88
N SER A 160 19.11 -13.45 4.97
CA SER A 160 19.08 -13.99 6.33
C SER A 160 17.79 -13.61 7.07
N ILE A 161 17.42 -14.43 8.03
CA ILE A 161 16.37 -14.19 9.00
C ILE A 161 17.05 -14.08 10.36
N ASP A 162 16.89 -12.95 11.02
CA ASP A 162 17.64 -12.56 12.21
C ASP A 162 19.14 -12.68 11.94
N THR A 163 19.83 -13.54 12.65
CA THR A 163 21.28 -13.79 12.49
C THR A 163 21.60 -15.01 11.64
N THR A 164 20.57 -15.73 11.15
CA THR A 164 20.75 -17.00 10.45
C THR A 164 20.62 -16.84 8.95
N MET A 165 21.64 -17.28 8.20
CA MET A 165 21.58 -17.35 6.74
C MET A 165 20.43 -18.28 6.32
N LEU A 166 19.47 -17.75 5.57
CA LEU A 166 18.37 -18.53 5.00
C LEU A 166 18.80 -19.19 3.70
N ASN A 167 19.16 -18.36 2.72
CA ASN A 167 19.56 -18.83 1.39
C ASN A 167 20.09 -17.67 0.53
N THR A 168 20.73 -18.01 -0.60
CA THR A 168 20.96 -17.09 -1.71
C THR A 168 19.88 -17.28 -2.76
N TYR A 169 19.01 -16.28 -2.92
CA TYR A 169 18.08 -16.24 -4.04
C TYR A 169 18.81 -15.77 -5.30
N LEU A 170 18.78 -16.57 -6.34
CA LEU A 170 19.35 -16.24 -7.66
C LEU A 170 18.19 -16.12 -8.65
N GLY A 171 17.97 -14.94 -9.22
CA GLY A 171 16.83 -14.69 -10.10
C GLY A 171 16.69 -13.25 -10.53
N ASP A 172 15.48 -12.86 -10.94
CA ASP A 172 15.17 -11.50 -11.38
C ASP A 172 14.88 -10.57 -10.19
N GLY A 173 14.52 -11.14 -9.05
CA GLY A 173 14.27 -10.37 -7.83
C GLY A 173 13.70 -11.21 -6.70
N LEU A 174 13.40 -10.51 -5.60
CA LEU A 174 12.76 -11.04 -4.40
C LEU A 174 11.74 -10.02 -3.90
N ILE A 175 10.53 -10.47 -3.63
CA ILE A 175 9.47 -9.67 -3.00
C ILE A 175 9.38 -10.09 -1.54
N ILE A 176 9.33 -9.11 -0.65
CA ILE A 176 8.96 -9.28 0.74
C ILE A 176 7.63 -8.56 0.95
N ALA A 177 6.55 -9.31 1.16
CA ALA A 177 5.19 -8.81 1.23
C ALA A 177 4.60 -8.92 2.63
N THR A 178 3.77 -7.94 3.00
CA THR A 178 2.85 -8.02 4.14
C THR A 178 1.64 -8.89 3.79
N PRO A 179 0.78 -9.25 4.75
CA PRO A 179 -0.50 -9.89 4.43
C PRO A 179 -1.38 -9.05 3.50
N THR A 180 -1.36 -7.71 3.61
CA THR A 180 -2.07 -6.81 2.69
C THR A 180 -1.51 -6.94 1.27
N GLY A 181 -0.18 -6.91 1.11
CA GLY A 181 0.51 -7.06 -0.17
C GLY A 181 0.46 -8.46 -0.76
N SER A 182 0.00 -9.47 0.01
CA SER A 182 -0.14 -10.84 -0.51
C SER A 182 -1.05 -10.94 -1.74
N THR A 183 -1.96 -9.99 -1.90
CA THR A 183 -2.88 -9.87 -3.05
C THR A 183 -2.43 -8.85 -4.10
N ALA A 184 -1.23 -8.25 -3.94
CA ALA A 184 -0.63 -7.29 -4.87
C ALA A 184 0.46 -7.96 -5.74
N TYR A 185 1.65 -7.40 -5.83
CA TYR A 185 2.72 -7.94 -6.68
C TYR A 185 3.13 -9.37 -6.28
N ASN A 186 3.06 -9.70 -4.99
CA ASN A 186 3.26 -11.06 -4.49
C ASN A 186 2.37 -12.10 -5.22
N LEU A 187 1.09 -11.77 -5.47
CA LEU A 187 0.18 -12.67 -6.17
C LEU A 187 0.64 -12.95 -7.61
N SER A 188 1.12 -11.93 -8.31
CA SER A 188 1.58 -12.03 -9.70
C SER A 188 2.79 -12.95 -9.88
N VAL A 189 3.59 -13.17 -8.84
CA VAL A 189 4.76 -14.08 -8.85
C VAL A 189 4.46 -15.43 -8.21
N GLY A 190 3.19 -15.75 -7.95
CA GLY A 190 2.76 -17.04 -7.41
C GLY A 190 2.92 -17.16 -5.88
N GLY A 191 3.02 -16.05 -5.18
CA GLY A 191 2.99 -16.04 -3.71
C GLY A 191 1.61 -16.39 -3.16
N PRO A 192 1.52 -16.90 -1.91
CA PRO A 192 0.25 -17.25 -1.28
C PRO A 192 -0.56 -16.02 -0.94
N ILE A 193 -1.89 -16.16 -0.93
CA ILE A 193 -2.80 -15.18 -0.37
C ILE A 193 -2.85 -15.37 1.14
N LEU A 194 -2.59 -14.31 1.90
CA LEU A 194 -2.69 -14.29 3.35
C LEU A 194 -3.92 -13.51 3.80
N HIS A 195 -4.56 -13.98 4.88
CA HIS A 195 -5.57 -13.18 5.54
C HIS A 195 -4.92 -11.93 6.14
N PRO A 196 -5.51 -10.73 6.00
CA PRO A 196 -4.90 -9.48 6.47
C PRO A 196 -4.55 -9.43 7.95
N ALA A 197 -5.23 -10.24 8.78
CA ALA A 197 -4.98 -10.36 10.21
C ALA A 197 -3.81 -11.32 10.58
N CYS A 198 -3.15 -11.93 9.58
CA CYS A 198 -2.00 -12.78 9.86
C CYS A 198 -0.81 -11.94 10.34
N SER A 199 -0.11 -12.43 11.37
CA SER A 199 1.15 -11.84 11.84
C SER A 199 2.34 -12.49 11.13
N SER A 200 2.51 -12.19 9.83
CA SER A 200 3.53 -12.86 8.99
C SER A 200 3.95 -11.99 7.82
N PHE A 201 5.12 -12.31 7.24
CA PHE A 201 5.59 -11.79 5.97
C PHE A 201 5.77 -12.95 4.98
N VAL A 202 5.78 -12.61 3.70
CA VAL A 202 6.03 -13.58 2.61
C VAL A 202 7.27 -13.14 1.85
N LEU A 203 8.19 -14.09 1.65
CA LEU A 203 9.33 -13.94 0.74
C LEU A 203 9.01 -14.70 -0.54
N SER A 204 8.81 -13.99 -1.65
CA SER A 204 8.47 -14.59 -2.95
C SER A 204 9.53 -14.28 -3.99
N PRO A 205 10.27 -15.29 -4.48
CA PRO A 205 11.29 -15.10 -5.52
C PRO A 205 10.64 -14.80 -6.87
N ILE A 206 11.28 -13.93 -7.65
CA ILE A 206 10.87 -13.59 -9.02
C ILE A 206 11.80 -14.33 -9.99
N ALA A 207 11.22 -15.18 -10.86
CA ALA A 207 11.94 -15.96 -11.87
C ALA A 207 13.21 -16.62 -11.30
N ALA A 208 13.06 -17.35 -10.18
CA ALA A 208 14.17 -18.03 -9.52
C ALA A 208 14.83 -19.04 -10.44
N HIS A 209 16.17 -19.05 -10.49
CA HIS A 209 16.95 -20.01 -11.25
C HIS A 209 16.81 -21.45 -10.70
N SER A 210 16.63 -21.57 -9.38
CA SER A 210 16.46 -22.88 -8.73
C SER A 210 15.02 -23.35 -8.80
N LEU A 211 14.80 -24.57 -9.31
CA LEU A 211 13.48 -25.19 -9.41
C LEU A 211 12.87 -25.58 -8.05
N THR A 212 13.67 -25.64 -6.99
CA THR A 212 13.23 -26.00 -5.63
C THR A 212 12.75 -24.81 -4.82
N MET A 213 13.02 -23.58 -5.27
CA MET A 213 12.57 -22.37 -4.58
C MET A 213 11.05 -22.24 -4.60
N ARG A 214 10.49 -21.87 -3.47
CA ARG A 214 9.06 -21.59 -3.28
C ARG A 214 8.92 -20.36 -2.43
N PRO A 215 7.80 -19.62 -2.52
CA PRO A 215 7.48 -18.59 -1.55
C PRO A 215 7.52 -19.14 -0.13
N LEU A 216 8.10 -18.37 0.78
CA LEU A 216 8.25 -18.72 2.19
C LEU A 216 7.49 -17.73 3.06
N VAL A 217 6.66 -18.24 3.98
CA VAL A 217 5.96 -17.43 4.99
C VAL A 217 6.75 -17.51 6.29
N VAL A 218 7.01 -16.35 6.90
CA VAL A 218 7.73 -16.20 8.16
C VAL A 218 6.94 -15.35 9.15
N PRO A 219 7.14 -15.47 10.47
CA PRO A 219 6.54 -14.55 11.45
C PRO A 219 6.95 -13.10 11.18
N ASP A 220 6.06 -12.13 11.43
CA ASP A 220 6.35 -10.70 11.29
C ASP A 220 7.26 -10.12 12.40
N THR A 221 7.65 -10.97 13.35
CA THR A 221 8.55 -10.62 14.46
C THR A 221 10.03 -10.74 14.10
N VAL A 222 10.36 -11.32 12.96
CA VAL A 222 11.75 -11.50 12.51
C VAL A 222 12.28 -10.28 11.75
N GLU A 223 13.60 -10.07 11.79
CA GLU A 223 14.30 -9.17 10.88
C GLU A 223 14.77 -9.96 9.64
N ILE A 224 14.47 -9.46 8.46
CA ILE A 224 14.94 -10.02 7.18
C ILE A 224 16.03 -9.09 6.65
N ALA A 225 17.22 -9.62 6.38
CA ALA A 225 18.28 -8.86 5.73
C ALA A 225 18.62 -9.48 4.37
N VAL A 226 18.70 -8.63 3.34
CA VAL A 226 19.02 -9.04 1.97
C VAL A 226 20.21 -8.25 1.47
N THR A 227 21.33 -8.94 1.20
CA THR A 227 22.53 -8.33 0.60
C THR A 227 22.62 -8.74 -0.86
N THR A 228 22.72 -7.75 -1.74
CA THR A 228 22.74 -7.99 -3.19
C THR A 228 24.16 -8.23 -3.70
N ARG A 229 24.33 -9.16 -4.65
CA ARG A 229 25.60 -9.41 -5.38
C ARG A 229 25.33 -9.55 -6.87
N SER A 230 26.25 -9.03 -7.70
CA SER A 230 26.24 -9.21 -9.14
C SER A 230 27.66 -8.99 -9.68
N GLU A 231 28.07 -9.80 -10.66
CA GLU A 231 29.36 -9.63 -11.35
C GLU A 231 29.25 -8.65 -12.54
N ARG A 232 28.04 -8.42 -13.05
CA ARG A 232 27.81 -7.68 -14.29
C ARG A 232 27.06 -6.36 -14.11
N SER A 233 26.37 -6.20 -12.98
CA SER A 233 25.62 -4.98 -12.70
C SER A 233 26.25 -4.23 -11.53
N HIS A 234 26.28 -2.90 -11.61
CA HIS A 234 26.75 -2.03 -10.54
C HIS A 234 25.63 -1.57 -9.61
N THR A 235 24.38 -1.70 -10.06
CA THR A 235 23.20 -1.27 -9.31
C THR A 235 22.09 -2.28 -9.44
N PHE A 236 21.18 -2.27 -8.48
CA PHE A 236 19.89 -2.95 -8.49
C PHE A 236 18.78 -1.95 -8.17
N ARG A 237 17.54 -2.32 -8.35
CA ARG A 237 16.38 -1.49 -8.03
C ARG A 237 15.67 -2.03 -6.79
N ILE A 238 15.43 -1.15 -5.81
CA ILE A 238 14.45 -1.38 -4.75
C ILE A 238 13.16 -0.66 -5.10
N SER A 239 12.01 -1.28 -4.79
CA SER A 239 10.70 -0.65 -4.88
C SER A 239 9.96 -0.84 -3.56
N VAL A 240 9.44 0.24 -2.98
CA VAL A 240 8.66 0.27 -1.75
C VAL A 240 7.26 0.75 -2.12
N ASP A 241 6.26 -0.12 -2.08
CA ASP A 241 4.88 0.16 -2.52
C ASP A 241 4.80 0.85 -3.91
N GLY A 242 5.65 0.43 -4.85
CA GLY A 242 5.72 0.97 -6.21
C GLY A 242 6.69 2.14 -6.40
N GLU A 243 7.13 2.82 -5.35
CA GLU A 243 8.17 3.86 -5.45
C GLU A 243 9.55 3.21 -5.58
N SER A 244 10.24 3.50 -6.69
CA SER A 244 11.48 2.80 -7.05
C SER A 244 12.70 3.69 -6.96
N LEU A 245 13.81 3.11 -6.47
CA LEU A 245 15.12 3.75 -6.40
C LEU A 245 16.20 2.74 -6.81
N SER A 246 17.25 3.22 -7.51
CA SER A 246 18.44 2.41 -7.81
C SER A 246 19.46 2.54 -6.69
N LEU A 247 19.95 1.40 -6.20
CA LEU A 247 20.96 1.29 -5.16
C LEU A 247 22.22 0.55 -5.68
N PRO A 248 23.41 0.82 -5.15
CA PRO A 248 24.62 0.10 -5.53
C PRO A 248 24.56 -1.37 -5.10
N ILE A 249 25.11 -2.25 -5.96
CA ILE A 249 25.35 -3.66 -5.59
C ILE A 249 26.27 -3.73 -4.37
N GLY A 250 26.03 -4.71 -3.50
CA GLY A 250 26.70 -4.84 -2.21
C GLY A 250 25.93 -4.18 -1.06
N SER A 251 24.89 -3.41 -1.38
CA SER A 251 24.04 -2.85 -0.32
C SER A 251 23.21 -3.94 0.35
N THR A 252 22.98 -3.75 1.64
CA THR A 252 22.09 -4.58 2.45
C THR A 252 20.79 -3.84 2.71
N ILE A 253 19.67 -4.49 2.44
CA ILE A 253 18.33 -4.04 2.78
C ILE A 253 17.89 -4.81 4.03
N ARG A 254 17.52 -4.10 5.09
CA ARG A 254 16.95 -4.67 6.31
C ARG A 254 15.46 -4.36 6.38
N LEU A 255 14.68 -5.37 6.69
CA LEU A 255 13.24 -5.31 6.71
C LEU A 255 12.73 -5.87 8.04
N ARG A 256 11.88 -5.13 8.69
CA ARG A 256 11.23 -5.53 9.94
C ARG A 256 9.82 -4.97 9.99
N LYS A 257 9.02 -5.44 10.93
CA LYS A 257 7.72 -4.84 11.22
C LYS A 257 7.90 -3.40 11.72
N ALA A 258 7.08 -2.48 11.22
CA ALA A 258 7.01 -1.13 11.75
C ALA A 258 6.35 -1.11 13.14
N ASP A 259 6.71 -0.11 13.95
CA ASP A 259 6.18 0.08 15.30
C ASP A 259 4.74 0.63 15.32
N PHE A 260 4.20 0.98 14.18
CA PHE A 260 2.83 1.48 13.97
C PHE A 260 2.13 0.68 12.86
N CYS A 261 0.82 0.90 12.69
CA CYS A 261 0.02 0.23 11.67
C CYS A 261 -0.83 1.22 10.86
N VAL A 262 -1.38 0.75 9.76
CA VAL A 262 -2.44 1.46 9.03
C VAL A 262 -3.79 0.95 9.51
N ASN A 263 -4.62 1.85 10.01
CA ASN A 263 -5.99 1.57 10.41
C ASN A 263 -6.91 1.69 9.20
N VAL A 264 -7.38 0.57 8.67
CA VAL A 264 -8.32 0.54 7.55
C VAL A 264 -9.74 0.52 8.07
N VAL A 265 -10.53 1.50 7.67
CA VAL A 265 -11.97 1.53 8.00
C VAL A 265 -12.72 0.68 6.98
N LEU A 266 -13.47 -0.29 7.47
CA LEU A 266 -14.28 -1.21 6.69
C LEU A 266 -15.76 -1.06 7.05
N ARG A 267 -16.64 -1.28 6.07
CA ARG A 267 -18.10 -1.35 6.32
C ARG A 267 -18.44 -2.45 7.30
N ALA A 268 -19.48 -2.25 8.09
CA ALA A 268 -20.11 -3.35 8.81
C ALA A 268 -20.53 -4.44 7.81
N GLY A 269 -20.16 -5.69 8.09
CA GLY A 269 -20.43 -6.81 7.18
C GLY A 269 -19.36 -7.08 6.10
N HIS A 270 -18.35 -6.22 5.95
CA HIS A 270 -17.19 -6.54 5.11
C HIS A 270 -16.54 -7.84 5.59
N ASN A 271 -16.25 -8.76 4.65
CA ASN A 271 -15.51 -9.98 4.95
C ASN A 271 -14.50 -10.31 3.85
N PHE A 272 -13.39 -10.86 4.27
CA PHE A 272 -12.25 -11.19 3.41
C PHE A 272 -12.62 -12.17 2.28
N ALA A 273 -13.41 -13.21 2.59
CA ALA A 273 -13.81 -14.20 1.59
C ALA A 273 -14.69 -13.59 0.49
N GLY A 274 -15.56 -12.63 0.83
CA GLY A 274 -16.32 -11.84 -0.14
C GLY A 274 -15.41 -10.99 -1.02
N ALA A 275 -14.41 -10.34 -0.44
CA ALA A 275 -13.42 -9.56 -1.19
C ALA A 275 -12.64 -10.43 -2.18
N LEU A 276 -12.21 -11.63 -1.80
CA LEU A 276 -11.54 -12.58 -2.71
C LEU A 276 -12.44 -12.96 -3.90
N ARG A 277 -13.69 -13.34 -3.65
CA ARG A 277 -14.60 -13.73 -4.73
C ARG A 277 -14.94 -12.56 -5.66
N ASN A 278 -15.27 -11.42 -5.10
CA ASN A 278 -15.83 -10.30 -5.87
C ASN A 278 -14.73 -9.44 -6.54
N LYS A 279 -13.54 -9.35 -5.95
CA LYS A 279 -12.47 -8.48 -6.44
C LYS A 279 -11.37 -9.24 -7.18
N LEU A 280 -11.10 -10.48 -6.82
CA LEU A 280 -10.09 -11.31 -7.49
C LEU A 280 -10.69 -12.43 -8.34
N MET A 281 -12.04 -12.52 -8.44
CA MET A 281 -12.72 -13.61 -9.15
C MET A 281 -12.27 -15.00 -8.67
N TRP A 282 -11.90 -15.11 -7.38
CA TRP A 282 -11.28 -16.31 -6.81
C TRP A 282 -12.27 -17.48 -6.81
N GLY A 283 -11.89 -18.57 -7.49
CA GLY A 283 -12.73 -19.75 -7.68
C GLY A 283 -13.83 -19.58 -8.75
N ALA A 284 -13.82 -18.50 -9.53
CA ALA A 284 -14.74 -18.35 -10.64
C ALA A 284 -14.33 -19.24 -11.82
N ASP A 285 -15.27 -20.04 -12.34
CA ASP A 285 -15.10 -20.73 -13.62
C ASP A 285 -15.17 -19.68 -14.75
N VAL A 286 -14.01 -19.28 -15.24
CA VAL A 286 -13.92 -18.48 -16.48
C VAL A 286 -14.07 -19.47 -17.64
N ARG A 287 -15.31 -19.70 -18.08
CA ARG A 287 -15.62 -20.38 -19.33
C ARG A 287 -15.75 -19.41 -20.48
#